data_1c95e56bdda4f215274bf845482a2eb3
#
_entry.id   1c95e56bdda4f215274bf845482a2eb3
#
_cell.length_a   1.000
_cell.length_b   1.000
_cell.length_c   1.000
_cell.angle_alpha   90.00
_cell.angle_beta   90.00
_cell.angle_gamma   90.00
#
_symmetry.space_group_name_H-M   'P 1'
#
loop_
_entity.id
_entity.type
_entity.pdbx_description
1 polymer ?
#
loop_
_entity_poly.entity_id
_entity_poly.type
_entity_poly.pdbx_seq_one_letter_code
_entity_poly.pdbx_strand_id
1 'polypeptide(L)'
;MEFDTIAAISTPPGEGAIAIIRLSGPEAIQIADRIFYAKNSLSEAESHTIHYGHIKEDGEVIEEVMVMVMRAPRTFTREDVVEINAHGGIVSVNRVLQLLLRNGANLAEPGEFTKRAFLNGRIDLSQAEAVMDLIRAKTDRAMGVAIRQMDGNLSRLIRNLRQEILDALAQVEVNIDYPEYDDVEEMTQRMLLEKTELVRASVEQLLQTASQGKILREGLATAIIGRPNVGKSSLLNQLIQEEKAIVTDIAGTTRDIIEEYVNVRGVPLRLIDTAGIRETEDIVEKIGVERSRKALADADFILLVLNQNEELTVEDEALFEAAAGHNYVVVLNKTDLETKLDINRVRELAGENPIVSTSLVNDEGLEALEEAIKALFFAGDIDAGDATYVSNVRHIALLHQALEALNGVTTGIQLGMPVDIVQIDMTRAWDLLGEITGDSVQDELLDQLFNQFCLGK
;
A
#
# COMPACT_ATOMS: atom_id res chain seq x y z
N MET A 1 -28.44 -4.41 -9.56
CA MET A 1 -28.59 -4.92 -8.18
C MET A 1 -29.27 -3.84 -7.37
N GLU A 2 -30.37 -4.12 -6.70
CA GLU A 2 -30.89 -3.22 -5.67
C GLU A 2 -30.08 -3.53 -4.41
N PHE A 3 -29.23 -2.60 -4.01
CA PHE A 3 -28.53 -2.68 -2.76
C PHE A 3 -29.45 -2.23 -1.63
N ASP A 4 -29.35 -2.88 -0.49
CA ASP A 4 -29.93 -2.43 0.77
C ASP A 4 -29.19 -1.18 1.30
N THR A 5 -29.72 -0.56 2.34
CA THR A 5 -29.04 0.55 3.00
C THR A 5 -28.13 0.03 4.11
N ILE A 6 -26.85 0.39 4.06
CA ILE A 6 -25.84 0.01 5.05
C ILE A 6 -25.47 1.17 5.95
N ALA A 7 -25.01 0.82 7.16
CA ALA A 7 -24.48 1.78 8.14
C ALA A 7 -23.27 1.22 8.86
N ALA A 8 -22.29 2.10 9.14
CA ALA A 8 -21.13 1.77 9.98
C ALA A 8 -20.55 3.01 10.65
N ILE A 9 -19.76 2.77 11.72
CA ILE A 9 -18.88 3.78 12.31
C ILE A 9 -17.66 3.91 11.41
N SER A 10 -17.40 5.10 10.86
CA SER A 10 -16.33 5.37 9.90
C SER A 10 -15.06 5.97 10.53
N THR A 11 -15.12 6.36 11.80
CA THR A 11 -13.94 6.84 12.57
C THR A 11 -13.34 5.71 13.40
N PRO A 12 -12.02 5.75 13.70
CA PRO A 12 -11.41 4.77 14.58
C PRO A 12 -12.12 4.69 15.94
N PRO A 13 -12.26 3.48 16.54
CA PRO A 13 -12.84 3.35 17.88
C PRO A 13 -11.92 3.98 18.92
N GLY A 14 -12.51 4.75 19.85
CA GLY A 14 -11.78 5.41 20.93
C GLY A 14 -12.48 6.68 21.39
N GLU A 15 -11.90 7.34 22.37
CA GLU A 15 -12.38 8.66 22.84
C GLU A 15 -11.83 9.76 21.94
N GLY A 16 -12.71 10.58 21.40
CA GLY A 16 -12.35 11.68 20.51
C GLY A 16 -13.38 12.80 20.54
N ALA A 17 -13.07 13.93 19.91
CA ALA A 17 -14.01 15.05 19.82
C ALA A 17 -15.23 14.71 18.94
N ILE A 18 -15.01 13.97 17.84
CA ILE A 18 -16.03 13.63 16.84
C ILE A 18 -15.89 12.15 16.46
N ALA A 19 -17.03 11.51 16.28
CA ALA A 19 -17.16 10.24 15.59
C ALA A 19 -18.22 10.35 14.48
N ILE A 20 -18.01 9.62 13.39
CA ILE A 20 -18.86 9.65 12.21
C ILE A 20 -19.51 8.29 12.04
N ILE A 21 -20.84 8.28 11.99
CA ILE A 21 -21.64 7.12 11.57
C ILE A 21 -22.12 7.42 10.14
N ARG A 22 -21.76 6.55 9.21
CA ARG A 22 -22.09 6.70 7.77
C ARG A 22 -23.16 5.71 7.36
N LEU A 23 -24.11 6.19 6.56
CA LEU A 23 -25.10 5.38 5.85
C LEU A 23 -24.90 5.54 4.35
N SER A 24 -25.16 4.48 3.59
CA SER A 24 -25.21 4.52 2.13
C SER A 24 -26.30 3.55 1.62
N GLY A 25 -27.10 4.02 0.66
CA GLY A 25 -28.14 3.21 0.05
C GLY A 25 -29.42 3.97 -0.23
N PRO A 26 -30.43 3.31 -0.82
CA PRO A 26 -31.65 3.95 -1.29
C PRO A 26 -32.51 4.56 -0.17
N GLU A 27 -32.43 4.03 1.05
CA GLU A 27 -33.20 4.56 2.20
C GLU A 27 -32.32 5.32 3.22
N ALA A 28 -31.06 5.67 2.88
CA ALA A 28 -30.13 6.26 3.83
C ALA A 28 -30.68 7.54 4.47
N ILE A 29 -31.30 8.43 3.68
CA ILE A 29 -31.86 9.68 4.15
C ILE A 29 -33.11 9.43 5.01
N GLN A 30 -34.01 8.53 4.59
CA GLN A 30 -35.24 8.21 5.29
C GLN A 30 -34.97 7.55 6.64
N ILE A 31 -34.00 6.63 6.70
CA ILE A 31 -33.61 5.96 7.95
C ILE A 31 -33.01 6.97 8.93
N ALA A 32 -32.12 7.84 8.47
CA ALA A 32 -31.54 8.88 9.31
C ALA A 32 -32.60 9.87 9.82
N ASP A 33 -33.56 10.25 8.95
CA ASP A 33 -34.63 11.21 9.28
C ASP A 33 -35.57 10.69 10.38
N ARG A 34 -35.78 9.36 10.47
CA ARG A 34 -36.60 8.73 11.54
C ARG A 34 -36.06 8.95 12.95
N ILE A 35 -34.78 9.10 13.09
CA ILE A 35 -34.11 9.25 14.40
C ILE A 35 -33.58 10.68 14.65
N PHE A 36 -33.55 11.53 13.61
CA PHE A 36 -33.07 12.89 13.67
C PHE A 36 -34.16 13.89 13.94
N TYR A 37 -33.95 14.79 14.88
CA TYR A 37 -34.92 15.81 15.29
C TYR A 37 -34.30 17.22 15.20
N ALA A 38 -34.77 17.98 14.23
CA ALA A 38 -34.40 19.36 13.96
C ALA A 38 -35.60 20.15 13.47
N LYS A 39 -35.39 21.42 13.08
CA LYS A 39 -36.44 22.28 12.53
C LYS A 39 -36.96 21.79 11.17
N ASN A 40 -36.08 21.27 10.38
CA ASN A 40 -36.40 20.76 8.99
C ASN A 40 -36.09 19.26 8.93
N SER A 41 -36.86 18.53 8.13
CA SER A 41 -36.60 17.11 7.82
C SER A 41 -35.40 16.96 6.91
N LEU A 42 -34.62 15.87 7.08
CA LEU A 42 -33.53 15.51 6.19
C LEU A 42 -34.04 15.10 4.81
N SER A 43 -35.26 14.60 4.73
CA SER A 43 -35.91 14.21 3.47
C SER A 43 -36.12 15.37 2.52
N GLU A 44 -36.26 16.59 3.05
CA GLU A 44 -36.41 17.84 2.30
C GLU A 44 -35.07 18.56 2.06
N ALA A 45 -33.97 18.06 2.67
CA ALA A 45 -32.67 18.69 2.61
C ALA A 45 -32.07 18.65 1.19
N GLU A 46 -31.42 19.73 0.78
CA GLU A 46 -30.63 19.76 -0.43
C GLU A 46 -29.36 18.90 -0.27
N SER A 47 -28.81 18.44 -1.40
CA SER A 47 -27.57 17.68 -1.41
C SER A 47 -26.37 18.51 -0.98
N HIS A 48 -25.45 17.93 -0.23
CA HIS A 48 -24.23 18.55 0.29
C HIS A 48 -24.53 19.68 1.29
N THR A 49 -25.52 19.45 2.16
CA THR A 49 -25.87 20.36 3.25
C THR A 49 -25.66 19.72 4.62
N ILE A 50 -25.46 20.55 5.63
CA ILE A 50 -25.24 20.15 7.02
C ILE A 50 -26.38 20.65 7.87
N HIS A 51 -26.93 19.78 8.71
CA HIS A 51 -28.07 20.04 9.57
C HIS A 51 -27.71 19.78 11.03
N TYR A 52 -27.95 20.77 11.88
CA TYR A 52 -27.78 20.64 13.33
C TYR A 52 -29.09 20.15 13.97
N GLY A 53 -28.97 19.22 14.90
CA GLY A 53 -30.12 18.66 15.61
C GLY A 53 -29.73 17.62 16.65
N HIS A 54 -30.69 16.77 17.00
CA HIS A 54 -30.55 15.76 18.06
C HIS A 54 -30.99 14.40 17.54
N ILE A 55 -30.31 13.36 17.97
CA ILE A 55 -30.81 11.99 17.88
C ILE A 55 -31.69 11.70 19.10
N LYS A 56 -32.87 11.13 18.87
CA LYS A 56 -33.80 10.77 19.96
C LYS A 56 -34.23 9.31 19.84
N GLU A 57 -34.47 8.70 21.00
CA GLU A 57 -35.09 7.39 21.16
C GLU A 57 -36.21 7.52 22.18
N ASP A 58 -37.43 7.11 21.87
CA ASP A 58 -38.60 7.17 22.73
C ASP A 58 -38.87 8.55 23.39
N GLY A 59 -38.49 9.62 22.69
CA GLY A 59 -38.65 11.01 23.14
C GLY A 59 -37.47 11.55 23.95
N GLU A 60 -36.54 10.75 24.37
CA GLU A 60 -35.32 11.15 25.06
C GLU A 60 -34.22 11.54 24.08
N VAL A 61 -33.50 12.59 24.38
CA VAL A 61 -32.31 13.01 23.62
C VAL A 61 -31.16 12.08 23.95
N ILE A 62 -30.65 11.39 22.90
CA ILE A 62 -29.51 10.50 23.02
C ILE A 62 -28.20 11.24 22.73
N GLU A 63 -28.22 12.11 21.72
CA GLU A 63 -27.01 12.78 21.24
C GLU A 63 -27.37 14.07 20.50
N GLU A 64 -26.48 15.05 20.60
CA GLU A 64 -26.48 16.29 19.81
C GLU A 64 -25.54 16.09 18.61
N VAL A 65 -26.02 16.32 17.39
CA VAL A 65 -25.31 15.93 16.19
C VAL A 65 -25.36 16.98 15.09
N MET A 66 -24.38 16.91 14.18
CA MET A 66 -24.46 17.48 12.84
C MET A 66 -24.64 16.37 11.82
N VAL A 67 -25.63 16.48 10.95
CA VAL A 67 -25.94 15.50 9.92
C VAL A 67 -25.65 16.07 8.54
N MET A 68 -24.79 15.41 7.78
CA MET A 68 -24.54 15.74 6.38
C MET A 68 -25.40 14.87 5.47
N VAL A 69 -26.05 15.48 4.49
CA VAL A 69 -26.90 14.81 3.48
C VAL A 69 -26.25 14.99 2.10
N MET A 70 -25.98 13.88 1.44
CA MET A 70 -25.41 13.83 0.10
C MET A 70 -26.25 12.93 -0.78
N ARG A 71 -26.81 13.48 -1.87
CA ARG A 71 -27.70 12.72 -2.77
C ARG A 71 -26.96 12.16 -3.98
N ALA A 72 -27.36 10.97 -4.38
CA ALA A 72 -26.90 10.34 -5.62
C ALA A 72 -27.06 11.27 -6.84
N PRO A 73 -26.21 11.15 -7.87
CA PRO A 73 -25.04 10.25 -7.98
C PRO A 73 -23.72 10.90 -7.53
N ARG A 74 -23.72 12.12 -7.01
CA ARG A 74 -22.49 12.87 -6.65
C ARG A 74 -22.05 12.58 -5.21
N THR A 75 -21.84 11.30 -4.93
CA THR A 75 -21.41 10.78 -3.61
C THR A 75 -20.28 9.78 -3.79
N PHE A 76 -19.68 9.30 -2.69
CA PHE A 76 -18.60 8.33 -2.77
C PHE A 76 -19.07 7.00 -3.35
N THR A 77 -20.23 6.51 -2.95
CA THR A 77 -20.80 5.25 -3.42
C THR A 77 -21.68 5.37 -4.65
N ARG A 78 -21.95 6.60 -5.14
CA ARG A 78 -23.01 6.95 -6.11
C ARG A 78 -24.43 6.62 -5.62
N GLU A 79 -24.61 6.29 -4.34
CA GLU A 79 -25.90 6.15 -3.67
C GLU A 79 -26.19 7.40 -2.82
N ASP A 80 -27.39 7.50 -2.23
CA ASP A 80 -27.64 8.48 -1.19
C ASP A 80 -26.78 8.15 0.05
N VAL A 81 -26.06 9.16 0.54
CA VAL A 81 -25.17 9.03 1.68
C VAL A 81 -25.55 10.02 2.77
N VAL A 82 -25.59 9.55 4.01
CA VAL A 82 -25.76 10.38 5.19
C VAL A 82 -24.59 10.14 6.14
N GLU A 83 -24.02 11.22 6.67
CA GLU A 83 -23.01 11.13 7.74
C GLU A 83 -23.52 11.86 8.99
N ILE A 84 -23.61 11.12 10.08
CA ILE A 84 -24.00 11.64 11.39
C ILE A 84 -22.73 11.86 12.19
N ASN A 85 -22.41 13.13 12.46
CA ASN A 85 -21.28 13.55 13.27
C ASN A 85 -21.77 13.71 14.71
N ALA A 86 -21.38 12.76 15.56
CA ALA A 86 -21.67 12.71 16.98
C ALA A 86 -20.41 12.98 17.79
N HIS A 87 -20.52 13.17 19.10
CA HIS A 87 -19.37 13.17 19.99
C HIS A 87 -18.70 11.81 20.01
N GLY A 88 -17.36 11.79 20.06
CA GLY A 88 -16.53 10.59 19.96
C GLY A 88 -16.50 9.71 21.20
N GLY A 89 -17.69 9.45 21.79
CA GLY A 89 -17.85 8.53 22.92
C GLY A 89 -18.33 7.14 22.44
N ILE A 90 -17.66 6.09 22.88
CA ILE A 90 -17.97 4.70 22.45
C ILE A 90 -19.44 4.33 22.67
N VAL A 91 -20.04 4.79 23.79
CA VAL A 91 -21.41 4.44 24.15
C VAL A 91 -22.43 5.15 23.25
N SER A 92 -22.31 6.48 23.07
CA SER A 92 -23.22 7.27 22.26
C SER A 92 -23.20 6.84 20.79
N VAL A 93 -22.01 6.66 20.23
CA VAL A 93 -21.82 6.26 18.84
C VAL A 93 -22.42 4.88 18.54
N ASN A 94 -22.18 3.91 19.42
CA ASN A 94 -22.79 2.57 19.28
C ASN A 94 -24.32 2.63 19.43
N ARG A 95 -24.85 3.46 20.32
CA ARG A 95 -26.29 3.63 20.50
C ARG A 95 -26.95 4.23 19.25
N VAL A 96 -26.32 5.24 18.64
CA VAL A 96 -26.78 5.81 17.36
C VAL A 96 -26.76 4.76 16.24
N LEU A 97 -25.66 4.00 16.10
CA LEU A 97 -25.61 2.92 15.12
C LEU A 97 -26.72 1.87 15.34
N GLN A 98 -26.94 1.43 16.58
CA GLN A 98 -28.01 0.47 16.88
C GLN A 98 -29.40 1.01 16.53
N LEU A 99 -29.64 2.32 16.73
CA LEU A 99 -30.90 2.95 16.35
C LEU A 99 -31.09 2.92 14.83
N LEU A 100 -30.04 3.18 14.03
CA LEU A 100 -30.10 3.09 12.58
C LEU A 100 -30.41 1.67 12.11
N LEU A 101 -29.75 0.66 12.72
CA LEU A 101 -30.01 -0.75 12.40
C LEU A 101 -31.46 -1.16 12.72
N ARG A 102 -32.02 -0.72 13.88
CA ARG A 102 -33.42 -0.96 14.22
C ARG A 102 -34.40 -0.27 13.28
N ASN A 103 -33.99 0.81 12.62
CA ASN A 103 -34.79 1.58 11.68
C ASN A 103 -34.63 1.12 10.22
N GLY A 104 -33.93 0.02 9.96
CA GLY A 104 -33.88 -0.65 8.67
C GLY A 104 -32.54 -0.57 7.94
N ALA A 105 -31.50 -0.01 8.53
CA ALA A 105 -30.15 -0.16 7.99
C ALA A 105 -29.57 -1.52 8.33
N ASN A 106 -28.71 -2.06 7.48
CA ASN A 106 -27.88 -3.22 7.74
C ASN A 106 -26.48 -2.78 8.18
N LEU A 107 -25.82 -3.61 9.00
CA LEU A 107 -24.43 -3.35 9.35
C LEU A 107 -23.55 -3.58 8.13
N ALA A 108 -22.74 -2.58 7.76
CA ALA A 108 -21.82 -2.70 6.65
C ALA A 108 -20.73 -3.74 6.91
N GLU A 109 -20.35 -4.47 5.88
CA GLU A 109 -19.17 -5.33 5.89
C GLU A 109 -17.87 -4.49 5.77
N PRO A 110 -16.70 -5.04 6.12
CA PRO A 110 -15.43 -4.39 5.85
C PRO A 110 -15.29 -4.02 4.37
N GLY A 111 -14.92 -2.76 4.08
CA GLY A 111 -14.73 -2.27 2.71
C GLY A 111 -15.99 -2.09 1.88
N GLU A 112 -17.20 -2.30 2.43
CA GLU A 112 -18.43 -2.34 1.62
C GLU A 112 -18.75 -1.00 0.95
N PHE A 113 -18.49 0.14 1.56
CA PHE A 113 -18.69 1.43 0.90
C PHE A 113 -17.79 1.59 -0.34
N THR A 114 -16.53 1.14 -0.25
CA THR A 114 -15.60 1.19 -1.38
C THR A 114 -15.97 0.15 -2.45
N LYS A 115 -16.43 -1.04 -2.04
CA LYS A 115 -16.97 -2.06 -2.94
C LYS A 115 -18.16 -1.53 -3.74
N ARG A 116 -19.10 -0.83 -3.08
CA ARG A 116 -20.25 -0.19 -3.77
C ARG A 116 -19.79 0.94 -4.71
N ALA A 117 -18.79 1.73 -4.33
CA ALA A 117 -18.19 2.72 -5.24
C ALA A 117 -17.60 2.09 -6.50
N PHE A 118 -16.95 0.93 -6.39
CA PHE A 118 -16.46 0.12 -7.51
C PHE A 118 -17.62 -0.46 -8.34
N LEU A 119 -18.57 -1.15 -7.73
CA LEU A 119 -19.71 -1.77 -8.42
C LEU A 119 -20.59 -0.76 -9.13
N ASN A 120 -20.74 0.44 -8.57
CA ASN A 120 -21.46 1.55 -9.18
C ASN A 120 -20.62 2.33 -10.22
N GLY A 121 -19.41 1.85 -10.53
CA GLY A 121 -18.53 2.39 -11.58
C GLY A 121 -18.00 3.80 -11.28
N ARG A 122 -17.91 4.21 -10.01
CA ARG A 122 -17.26 5.46 -9.63
C ARG A 122 -15.74 5.38 -9.71
N ILE A 123 -15.20 4.28 -9.23
CA ILE A 123 -13.77 3.96 -9.20
C ILE A 123 -13.57 2.56 -9.77
N ASP A 124 -12.39 2.27 -10.30
CA ASP A 124 -12.00 0.91 -10.65
C ASP A 124 -11.26 0.22 -9.49
N LEU A 125 -10.90 -1.07 -9.66
CA LEU A 125 -10.32 -1.85 -8.59
C LEU A 125 -8.96 -1.31 -8.14
N SER A 126 -8.12 -0.85 -9.06
CA SER A 126 -6.82 -0.27 -8.72
C SER A 126 -6.96 1.04 -7.92
N GLN A 127 -7.99 1.84 -8.21
CA GLN A 127 -8.32 3.04 -7.45
C GLN A 127 -8.90 2.70 -6.07
N ALA A 128 -9.70 1.63 -5.96
CA ALA A 128 -10.22 1.14 -4.69
C ALA A 128 -9.07 0.71 -3.75
N GLU A 129 -8.11 -0.06 -4.27
CA GLU A 129 -6.91 -0.46 -3.52
C GLU A 129 -6.09 0.77 -3.08
N ALA A 130 -5.98 1.79 -3.93
CA ALA A 130 -5.26 3.02 -3.61
C ALA A 130 -5.87 3.82 -2.45
N VAL A 131 -7.19 3.70 -2.19
CA VAL A 131 -7.83 4.27 -0.99
C VAL A 131 -7.20 3.69 0.28
N MET A 132 -6.97 2.38 0.32
CA MET A 132 -6.32 1.75 1.47
C MET A 132 -4.84 2.08 1.56
N ASP A 133 -4.14 2.17 0.43
CA ASP A 133 -2.74 2.56 0.39
C ASP A 133 -2.56 4.00 0.93
N LEU A 134 -3.49 4.91 0.60
CA LEU A 134 -3.50 6.27 1.14
C LEU A 134 -3.69 6.30 2.68
N ILE A 135 -4.60 5.48 3.20
CA ILE A 135 -4.87 5.40 4.65
C ILE A 135 -3.66 4.81 5.40
N ARG A 136 -2.98 3.84 4.79
CA ARG A 136 -1.83 3.13 5.37
C ARG A 136 -0.49 3.82 5.11
N ALA A 137 -0.45 4.84 4.27
CA ALA A 137 0.79 5.54 3.89
C ALA A 137 1.55 6.03 5.13
N LYS A 138 2.85 5.73 5.20
CA LYS A 138 3.74 6.10 6.31
C LYS A 138 4.69 7.24 5.95
N THR A 139 4.76 7.63 4.68
CA THR A 139 5.60 8.73 4.20
C THR A 139 4.83 9.59 3.20
N ASP A 140 5.24 10.86 3.05
CA ASP A 140 4.66 11.77 2.04
C ASP A 140 4.81 11.19 0.63
N ARG A 141 5.89 10.47 0.38
CA ARG A 141 6.15 9.84 -0.91
C ARG A 141 5.17 8.70 -1.17
N ALA A 142 4.92 7.82 -0.18
CA ALA A 142 3.90 6.77 -0.26
C ALA A 142 2.50 7.37 -0.46
N MET A 143 2.16 8.42 0.29
CA MET A 143 0.92 9.17 0.15
C MET A 143 0.77 9.73 -1.28
N GLY A 144 1.81 10.35 -1.83
CA GLY A 144 1.80 10.88 -3.19
C GLY A 144 1.60 9.80 -4.27
N VAL A 145 2.17 8.61 -4.11
CA VAL A 145 1.93 7.46 -5.00
C VAL A 145 0.48 7.03 -4.93
N ALA A 146 -0.07 6.85 -3.72
CA ALA A 146 -1.47 6.46 -3.52
C ALA A 146 -2.46 7.47 -4.12
N ILE A 147 -2.23 8.78 -3.94
CA ILE A 147 -3.07 9.84 -4.55
C ILE A 147 -3.07 9.72 -6.07
N ARG A 148 -1.90 9.60 -6.71
CA ARG A 148 -1.82 9.46 -8.17
C ARG A 148 -2.52 8.20 -8.68
N GLN A 149 -2.47 7.12 -7.93
CA GLN A 149 -3.19 5.88 -8.27
C GLN A 149 -4.70 6.07 -8.09
N MET A 150 -5.17 6.75 -7.04
CA MET A 150 -6.58 7.16 -6.87
C MET A 150 -7.08 8.05 -8.02
N ASP A 151 -6.23 8.93 -8.55
CA ASP A 151 -6.52 9.77 -9.73
C ASP A 151 -6.58 8.97 -11.04
N GLY A 152 -6.30 7.67 -10.99
CA GLY A 152 -6.44 6.73 -12.10
C GLY A 152 -5.28 6.76 -13.10
N ASN A 153 -4.07 7.16 -12.70
CA ASN A 153 -2.92 7.16 -13.61
C ASN A 153 -2.60 5.74 -14.12
N LEU A 154 -2.55 4.76 -13.22
CA LEU A 154 -2.34 3.36 -13.58
C LEU A 154 -3.48 2.86 -14.47
N SER A 155 -4.72 3.13 -14.10
CA SER A 155 -5.91 2.71 -14.85
C SER A 155 -5.91 3.23 -16.28
N ARG A 156 -5.55 4.50 -16.49
CA ARG A 156 -5.45 5.08 -17.83
C ARG A 156 -4.39 4.38 -18.67
N LEU A 157 -3.23 4.12 -18.09
CA LEU A 157 -2.16 3.41 -18.77
C LEU A 157 -2.58 1.99 -19.16
N ILE A 158 -3.13 1.23 -18.23
CA ILE A 158 -3.63 -0.13 -18.48
C ILE A 158 -4.70 -0.15 -19.57
N ARG A 159 -5.68 0.78 -19.53
CA ARG A 159 -6.71 0.88 -20.57
C ARG A 159 -6.12 1.18 -21.95
N ASN A 160 -5.11 2.05 -22.03
CA ASN A 160 -4.43 2.34 -23.30
C ASN A 160 -3.71 1.08 -23.82
N LEU A 161 -3.00 0.35 -22.98
CA LEU A 161 -2.34 -0.91 -23.39
C LEU A 161 -3.35 -1.96 -23.86
N ARG A 162 -4.47 -2.09 -23.15
CA ARG A 162 -5.57 -2.99 -23.55
C ARG A 162 -6.20 -2.56 -24.89
N GLN A 163 -6.32 -1.25 -25.15
CA GLN A 163 -6.83 -0.79 -26.43
C GLN A 163 -5.88 -1.13 -27.58
N GLU A 164 -4.56 -0.99 -27.39
CA GLU A 164 -3.57 -1.40 -28.39
C GLU A 164 -3.66 -2.91 -28.71
N ILE A 165 -3.87 -3.75 -27.70
CA ILE A 165 -4.09 -5.19 -27.88
C ILE A 165 -5.39 -5.47 -28.61
N LEU A 166 -6.49 -4.81 -28.20
CA LEU A 166 -7.81 -5.00 -28.80
C LEU A 166 -7.84 -4.60 -30.27
N ASP A 167 -7.18 -3.49 -30.62
CA ASP A 167 -7.06 -3.03 -32.01
C ASP A 167 -6.29 -4.06 -32.87
N ALA A 168 -5.23 -4.67 -32.30
CA ALA A 168 -4.48 -5.72 -32.97
C ALA A 168 -5.32 -6.99 -33.16
N LEU A 169 -6.04 -7.43 -32.13
CA LEU A 169 -6.93 -8.61 -32.18
C LEU A 169 -8.05 -8.42 -33.21
N ALA A 170 -8.68 -7.23 -33.24
CA ALA A 170 -9.72 -6.92 -34.22
C ALA A 170 -9.21 -7.01 -35.65
N GLN A 171 -7.98 -6.55 -35.95
CA GLN A 171 -7.37 -6.70 -37.27
C GLN A 171 -7.05 -8.14 -37.62
N VAL A 172 -6.58 -8.93 -36.64
CA VAL A 172 -6.36 -10.36 -36.82
C VAL A 172 -7.65 -11.07 -37.23
N GLU A 173 -8.76 -10.79 -36.56
CA GLU A 173 -10.06 -11.41 -36.81
C GLU A 173 -10.57 -11.08 -38.22
N VAL A 174 -10.45 -9.83 -38.66
CA VAL A 174 -10.81 -9.40 -40.02
C VAL A 174 -9.96 -10.15 -41.07
N ASN A 175 -8.69 -10.36 -40.81
CA ASN A 175 -7.79 -11.03 -41.75
C ASN A 175 -8.01 -12.55 -41.80
N ILE A 176 -8.45 -13.18 -40.72
CA ILE A 176 -8.87 -14.59 -40.68
C ILE A 176 -10.18 -14.79 -41.47
N ASP A 177 -11.15 -13.88 -41.31
CA ASP A 177 -12.46 -13.99 -41.97
C ASP A 177 -12.44 -13.72 -43.47
N TYR A 178 -11.47 -12.92 -43.95
CA TYR A 178 -11.33 -12.53 -45.36
C TYR A 178 -9.92 -12.78 -45.91
N PRO A 179 -9.51 -14.06 -46.08
CA PRO A 179 -8.16 -14.42 -46.54
C PRO A 179 -7.96 -14.31 -48.05
N GLU A 180 -8.43 -13.23 -48.69
CA GLU A 180 -8.45 -13.09 -50.14
C GLU A 180 -7.07 -12.80 -50.80
N TYR A 181 -6.03 -12.52 -49.99
CA TYR A 181 -4.69 -12.13 -50.46
C TYR A 181 -3.59 -12.94 -49.80
N ASP A 182 -2.66 -13.49 -50.59
CA ASP A 182 -1.55 -14.34 -50.11
C ASP A 182 -0.59 -13.62 -49.13
N ASP A 183 -0.53 -12.27 -49.16
CA ASP A 183 0.35 -11.44 -48.30
C ASP A 183 -0.28 -11.04 -46.96
N VAL A 184 -1.55 -11.35 -46.72
CA VAL A 184 -2.31 -10.87 -45.50
C VAL A 184 -1.77 -11.46 -44.24
N GLU A 185 -1.36 -12.73 -44.26
CA GLU A 185 -0.84 -13.42 -43.07
C GLU A 185 0.50 -12.82 -42.60
N GLU A 186 1.42 -12.54 -43.53
CA GLU A 186 2.71 -11.93 -43.21
C GLU A 186 2.57 -10.50 -42.71
N MET A 187 1.69 -9.71 -43.30
CA MET A 187 1.37 -8.35 -42.82
C MET A 187 0.73 -8.37 -41.41
N THR A 188 -0.15 -9.33 -41.14
CA THR A 188 -0.80 -9.52 -39.86
C THR A 188 0.19 -9.92 -38.78
N GLN A 189 1.07 -10.86 -39.04
CA GLN A 189 2.13 -11.25 -38.10
C GLN A 189 3.06 -10.09 -37.77
N ARG A 190 3.44 -9.29 -38.77
CA ARG A 190 4.29 -8.12 -38.58
C ARG A 190 3.61 -7.06 -37.71
N MET A 191 2.36 -6.73 -37.99
CA MET A 191 1.57 -5.75 -37.21
C MET A 191 1.40 -6.26 -35.77
N LEU A 192 1.06 -7.54 -35.60
CA LEU A 192 0.90 -8.15 -34.30
C LEU A 192 2.21 -8.08 -33.48
N LEU A 193 3.35 -8.33 -34.12
CA LEU A 193 4.67 -8.21 -33.50
C LEU A 193 4.97 -6.78 -33.07
N GLU A 194 4.74 -5.78 -33.93
CA GLU A 194 4.95 -4.37 -33.62
C GLU A 194 4.11 -3.91 -32.40
N LYS A 195 2.84 -4.31 -32.35
CA LYS A 195 1.95 -4.00 -31.23
C LYS A 195 2.35 -4.72 -29.94
N THR A 196 2.73 -5.98 -30.05
CA THR A 196 3.24 -6.78 -28.92
C THR A 196 4.48 -6.14 -28.30
N GLU A 197 5.45 -5.72 -29.12
CA GLU A 197 6.67 -5.07 -28.63
C GLU A 197 6.39 -3.73 -27.91
N LEU A 198 5.45 -2.93 -28.43
CA LEU A 198 5.04 -1.68 -27.80
C LEU A 198 4.42 -1.92 -26.40
N VAL A 199 3.48 -2.87 -26.32
CA VAL A 199 2.83 -3.22 -25.04
C VAL A 199 3.84 -3.84 -24.08
N ARG A 200 4.70 -4.76 -24.56
CA ARG A 200 5.75 -5.41 -23.79
C ARG A 200 6.70 -4.41 -23.15
N ALA A 201 7.22 -3.45 -23.93
CA ALA A 201 8.11 -2.41 -23.44
C ALA A 201 7.48 -1.57 -22.32
N SER A 202 6.19 -1.24 -22.45
CA SER A 202 5.45 -0.50 -21.45
C SER A 202 5.23 -1.32 -20.16
N VAL A 203 4.92 -2.62 -20.28
CA VAL A 203 4.78 -3.53 -19.12
C VAL A 203 6.13 -3.71 -18.42
N GLU A 204 7.24 -3.87 -19.16
CA GLU A 204 8.59 -3.94 -18.60
C GLU A 204 8.95 -2.66 -17.84
N GLN A 205 8.63 -1.49 -18.39
CA GLN A 205 8.85 -0.21 -17.71
C GLN A 205 8.07 -0.11 -16.39
N LEU A 206 6.81 -0.56 -16.36
CA LEU A 206 6.03 -0.62 -15.12
C LEU A 206 6.69 -1.56 -14.09
N LEU A 207 7.14 -2.74 -14.52
CA LEU A 207 7.79 -3.71 -13.65
C LEU A 207 9.12 -3.20 -13.07
N GLN A 208 9.86 -2.33 -13.79
CA GLN A 208 11.07 -1.68 -13.27
C GLN A 208 10.78 -0.82 -12.04
N THR A 209 9.58 -0.25 -11.93
CA THR A 209 9.18 0.55 -10.76
C THR A 209 8.67 -0.31 -9.59
N ALA A 210 8.44 -1.61 -9.79
CA ALA A 210 7.75 -2.48 -8.85
C ALA A 210 8.49 -2.65 -7.52
N SER A 211 9.80 -2.81 -7.54
CA SER A 211 10.60 -2.96 -6.31
C SER A 211 10.54 -1.71 -5.44
N GLN A 212 10.68 -0.53 -6.05
CA GLN A 212 10.59 0.74 -5.35
C GLN A 212 9.16 1.02 -4.86
N GLY A 213 8.16 0.71 -5.69
CA GLY A 213 6.75 0.83 -5.32
C GLY A 213 6.39 -0.05 -4.12
N LYS A 214 6.87 -1.29 -4.09
CA LYS A 214 6.69 -2.21 -2.96
C LYS A 214 7.32 -1.65 -1.67
N ILE A 215 8.55 -1.13 -1.75
CA ILE A 215 9.22 -0.50 -0.60
C ILE A 215 8.41 0.68 -0.06
N LEU A 216 7.89 1.53 -0.93
CA LEU A 216 7.09 2.69 -0.52
C LEU A 216 5.78 2.28 0.18
N ARG A 217 5.17 1.18 -0.26
CA ARG A 217 3.91 0.67 0.27
C ARG A 217 4.06 -0.10 1.57
N GLU A 218 4.98 -1.07 1.61
CA GLU A 218 5.11 -2.05 2.70
C GLU A 218 6.18 -1.65 3.71
N GLY A 219 7.10 -0.77 3.32
CA GLY A 219 8.31 -0.47 4.06
C GLY A 219 9.39 -1.53 3.88
N LEU A 220 10.62 -1.18 4.22
CA LEU A 220 11.75 -2.10 4.28
C LEU A 220 11.79 -2.77 5.64
N ALA A 221 11.63 -4.07 5.68
CA ALA A 221 11.84 -4.86 6.88
C ALA A 221 13.31 -4.73 7.32
N THR A 222 13.56 -3.96 8.39
CA THR A 222 14.90 -3.51 8.78
C THR A 222 15.32 -4.12 10.10
N ALA A 223 16.41 -4.87 10.10
CA ALA A 223 17.06 -5.38 11.31
C ALA A 223 18.26 -4.51 11.71
N ILE A 224 18.39 -4.18 13.00
CA ILE A 224 19.56 -3.51 13.56
C ILE A 224 20.38 -4.54 14.35
N ILE A 225 21.54 -4.90 13.82
CA ILE A 225 22.40 -5.94 14.42
C ILE A 225 23.75 -5.37 14.88
N GLY A 226 24.39 -6.04 15.81
CA GLY A 226 25.68 -5.65 16.38
C GLY A 226 25.83 -6.25 17.77
N ARG A 227 27.05 -6.28 18.31
CA ARG A 227 27.33 -6.75 19.68
C ARG A 227 26.60 -5.91 20.74
N PRO A 228 26.48 -6.37 21.98
CA PRO A 228 25.99 -5.52 23.08
C PRO A 228 26.80 -4.23 23.22
N ASN A 229 26.14 -3.15 23.63
CA ASN A 229 26.75 -1.83 23.90
C ASN A 229 27.43 -1.11 22.73
N VAL A 230 27.25 -1.54 21.49
CA VAL A 230 27.77 -0.81 20.30
C VAL A 230 26.93 0.44 19.98
N GLY A 231 25.72 0.58 20.56
CA GLY A 231 24.86 1.75 20.40
C GLY A 231 23.61 1.53 19.54
N LYS A 232 23.16 0.28 19.39
CA LYS A 232 21.93 -0.07 18.62
C LYS A 232 20.69 0.68 19.11
N SER A 233 20.43 0.67 20.42
CA SER A 233 19.28 1.35 21.02
C SER A 233 19.37 2.87 20.88
N SER A 234 20.58 3.43 20.96
CA SER A 234 20.81 4.86 20.75
C SER A 234 20.56 5.25 19.30
N LEU A 235 21.04 4.44 18.33
CA LEU A 235 20.79 4.65 16.90
C LEU A 235 19.29 4.60 16.61
N LEU A 236 18.60 3.58 17.12
CA LEU A 236 17.16 3.44 16.99
C LEU A 236 16.42 4.66 17.52
N ASN A 237 16.75 5.09 18.74
CA ASN A 237 16.08 6.24 19.37
C ASN A 237 16.32 7.54 18.57
N GLN A 238 17.51 7.72 18.00
CA GLN A 238 17.84 8.91 17.23
C GLN A 238 17.12 8.92 15.88
N LEU A 239 17.06 7.79 15.17
CA LEU A 239 16.25 7.62 13.97
C LEU A 239 14.75 7.89 14.23
N ILE A 240 14.24 7.51 15.41
CA ILE A 240 12.85 7.77 15.82
C ILE A 240 12.64 9.25 16.16
N GLN A 241 13.61 9.95 16.74
CA GLN A 241 13.47 11.33 17.21
C GLN A 241 13.59 12.37 16.09
N GLU A 242 14.46 12.21 15.11
CA GLU A 242 14.65 13.17 14.02
C GLU A 242 13.50 13.19 13.04
N GLU A 243 12.95 12.05 12.71
CA GLU A 243 11.75 11.96 11.90
C GLU A 243 10.62 11.41 12.76
N LYS A 244 9.71 12.30 13.21
CA LYS A 244 8.54 11.95 14.03
C LYS A 244 8.03 10.56 13.68
N ALA A 245 8.38 9.56 14.50
CA ALA A 245 7.88 8.21 14.35
C ALA A 245 6.36 8.29 14.29
N ILE A 246 5.78 7.83 13.21
CA ILE A 246 4.33 7.66 13.13
C ILE A 246 4.03 6.42 13.97
N VAL A 247 4.01 6.60 15.29
CA VAL A 247 3.47 5.60 16.21
C VAL A 247 1.98 5.58 15.98
N THR A 248 1.51 4.66 15.18
CA THR A 248 0.07 4.42 15.06
C THR A 248 -0.33 3.47 16.18
N ASP A 249 -0.67 4.02 17.34
CA ASP A 249 -1.57 3.33 18.26
C ASP A 249 -2.95 3.24 17.60
N ILE A 250 -3.14 2.27 16.73
CA ILE A 250 -4.47 1.91 16.27
C ILE A 250 -5.11 1.11 17.42
N ALA A 251 -5.80 1.84 18.29
CA ALA A 251 -6.62 1.22 19.31
C ALA A 251 -7.69 0.36 18.62
N GLY A 252 -7.57 -0.97 18.71
CA GLY A 252 -8.58 -1.88 18.18
C GLY A 252 -8.06 -3.22 17.64
N THR A 253 -6.74 -3.37 17.39
CA THR A 253 -6.16 -4.64 16.96
C THR A 253 -5.42 -5.30 18.13
N THR A 254 -6.14 -6.06 18.93
CA THR A 254 -5.66 -6.67 20.19
C THR A 254 -4.72 -7.88 19.99
N ARG A 255 -4.08 -8.06 18.84
CA ARG A 255 -3.14 -9.18 18.60
C ARG A 255 -1.99 -8.94 17.64
N ASP A 256 -1.87 -7.77 17.03
CA ASP A 256 -0.77 -7.52 16.09
C ASP A 256 0.44 -6.93 16.84
N ILE A 257 1.62 -7.45 16.52
CA ILE A 257 2.91 -6.95 16.94
C ILE A 257 2.94 -5.45 16.63
N ILE A 258 3.26 -4.61 17.62
CA ILE A 258 3.45 -3.16 17.41
C ILE A 258 4.64 -3.02 16.47
N GLU A 259 4.36 -2.80 15.20
CA GLU A 259 5.39 -2.52 14.19
C GLU A 259 5.76 -1.03 14.28
N GLU A 260 7.03 -0.77 14.45
CA GLU A 260 7.56 0.61 14.46
C GLU A 260 8.07 0.96 13.06
N TYR A 261 7.57 2.07 12.54
CA TYR A 261 8.02 2.62 11.26
C TYR A 261 8.83 3.89 11.48
N VAL A 262 9.96 3.99 10.78
CA VAL A 262 10.80 5.19 10.72
C VAL A 262 10.86 5.63 9.27
N ASN A 263 10.62 6.93 9.02
CA ASN A 263 10.75 7.50 7.69
C ASN A 263 12.16 8.06 7.50
N VAL A 264 12.98 7.45 6.67
CA VAL A 264 14.33 7.92 6.36
C VAL A 264 14.34 8.53 4.97
N ARG A 265 14.27 9.86 4.88
CA ARG A 265 14.25 10.63 3.60
C ARG A 265 13.23 10.09 2.58
N GLY A 266 12.05 9.71 3.06
CA GLY A 266 10.97 9.17 2.23
C GLY A 266 11.03 7.66 2.03
N VAL A 267 11.99 6.96 2.64
CA VAL A 267 12.06 5.49 2.70
C VAL A 267 11.45 5.01 4.02
N PRO A 268 10.31 4.31 4.01
CA PRO A 268 9.74 3.77 5.23
C PRO A 268 10.52 2.52 5.67
N LEU A 269 11.22 2.60 6.80
CA LEU A 269 11.86 1.46 7.46
C LEU A 269 10.89 0.85 8.45
N ARG A 270 10.56 -0.42 8.28
CA ARG A 270 9.77 -1.22 9.21
C ARG A 270 10.73 -1.98 10.12
N LEU A 271 10.84 -1.55 11.36
CA LEU A 271 11.78 -2.12 12.31
C LEU A 271 11.33 -3.50 12.80
N ILE A 272 12.21 -4.48 12.71
CA ILE A 272 11.96 -5.85 13.15
C ILE A 272 12.67 -6.08 14.50
N ASP A 273 11.99 -6.77 15.42
CA ASP A 273 12.54 -7.19 16.73
C ASP A 273 13.04 -6.04 17.63
N THR A 274 12.27 -4.95 17.68
CA THR A 274 12.57 -3.78 18.53
C THR A 274 12.60 -4.12 20.04
N ALA A 275 11.90 -5.18 20.47
CA ALA A 275 11.88 -5.64 21.86
C ALA A 275 13.29 -6.09 22.33
N GLY A 276 14.05 -6.80 21.49
CA GLY A 276 15.44 -7.19 21.80
C GLY A 276 16.42 -6.02 21.83
N ILE A 277 16.07 -4.88 21.24
CA ILE A 277 16.89 -3.67 21.22
C ILE A 277 16.60 -2.77 22.43
N ARG A 278 15.34 -2.77 22.94
CA ARG A 278 14.90 -1.94 24.08
C ARG A 278 15.17 -2.54 25.45
N GLU A 279 15.16 -3.86 25.57
CA GLU A 279 15.47 -4.57 26.83
C GLU A 279 16.98 -4.74 26.96
N THR A 280 17.67 -3.74 27.50
CA THR A 280 19.04 -3.83 28.00
C THR A 280 18.97 -4.11 29.49
N GLU A 281 19.56 -5.18 29.87
CA GLU A 281 20.27 -5.60 31.09
C GLU A 281 19.88 -7.01 31.50
N ASP A 282 20.91 -7.87 31.47
CA ASP A 282 21.00 -9.18 32.15
C ASP A 282 19.85 -10.18 31.92
N ILE A 283 20.05 -11.15 31.07
CA ILE A 283 19.59 -12.58 31.16
C ILE A 283 19.38 -13.25 29.77
N VAL A 284 19.82 -12.74 28.59
CA VAL A 284 19.48 -13.44 27.34
C VAL A 284 20.62 -13.58 26.32
N GLU A 285 21.80 -14.06 26.70
CA GLU A 285 22.87 -14.34 25.71
C GLU A 285 22.56 -15.50 24.75
N LYS A 286 21.73 -16.47 25.11
CA LYS A 286 21.42 -17.63 24.26
C LYS A 286 20.12 -17.47 23.45
N ILE A 287 19.13 -16.73 23.95
CA ILE A 287 17.88 -16.47 23.23
C ILE A 287 18.07 -15.37 22.16
N GLY A 288 19.06 -14.48 22.36
CA GLY A 288 19.40 -13.40 21.41
C GLY A 288 19.87 -13.90 20.04
N VAL A 289 20.67 -14.97 19.98
CA VAL A 289 21.24 -15.50 18.73
C VAL A 289 20.17 -16.13 17.83
N GLU A 290 19.21 -16.88 18.39
CA GLU A 290 18.12 -17.47 17.60
C GLU A 290 17.12 -16.43 17.12
N ARG A 291 16.78 -15.43 17.95
CA ARG A 291 15.92 -14.31 17.56
C ARG A 291 16.58 -13.44 16.49
N SER A 292 17.88 -13.13 16.66
CA SER A 292 18.63 -12.38 15.64
C SER A 292 18.71 -13.13 14.31
N ARG A 293 18.84 -14.46 14.32
CA ARG A 293 18.80 -15.26 13.09
C ARG A 293 17.43 -15.22 12.40
N LYS A 294 16.35 -15.25 13.17
CA LYS A 294 14.99 -15.14 12.62
C LYS A 294 14.75 -13.74 12.06
N ALA A 295 15.12 -12.70 12.81
CA ALA A 295 15.02 -11.31 12.35
C ALA A 295 15.83 -11.08 11.06
N LEU A 296 17.03 -11.67 10.94
CA LEU A 296 17.85 -11.61 9.73
C LEU A 296 17.18 -12.31 8.54
N ALA A 297 16.53 -13.46 8.77
CA ALA A 297 15.86 -14.19 7.70
C ALA A 297 14.65 -13.44 7.11
N ASP A 298 14.00 -12.60 7.92
CA ASP A 298 12.83 -11.82 7.54
C ASP A 298 13.18 -10.37 7.12
N ALA A 299 14.48 -10.00 7.18
CA ALA A 299 14.95 -8.64 6.88
C ALA A 299 15.19 -8.42 5.38
N ASP A 300 14.65 -7.33 4.85
CA ASP A 300 15.00 -6.81 3.52
C ASP A 300 16.27 -5.94 3.56
N PHE A 301 16.56 -5.38 4.73
CA PHE A 301 17.67 -4.46 4.97
C PHE A 301 18.27 -4.62 6.36
N ILE A 302 19.59 -4.45 6.47
CA ILE A 302 20.32 -4.60 7.74
C ILE A 302 21.16 -3.35 8.04
N LEU A 303 21.04 -2.84 9.26
CA LEU A 303 21.98 -1.89 9.84
C LEU A 303 22.93 -2.64 10.76
N LEU A 304 24.17 -2.84 10.29
CA LEU A 304 25.22 -3.53 11.04
C LEU A 304 26.06 -2.51 11.82
N VAL A 305 25.86 -2.46 13.15
CA VAL A 305 26.47 -1.45 14.01
C VAL A 305 27.72 -1.99 14.69
N LEU A 306 28.85 -1.32 14.49
CA LEU A 306 30.14 -1.61 15.09
C LEU A 306 30.60 -0.48 16.02
N ASN A 307 31.36 -0.80 17.07
CA ASN A 307 31.97 0.19 17.94
C ASN A 307 33.39 0.53 17.43
N GLN A 308 33.61 1.76 16.98
CA GLN A 308 34.93 2.18 16.48
C GLN A 308 36.03 2.17 17.55
N ASN A 309 35.67 2.26 18.84
CA ASN A 309 36.63 2.26 19.96
C ASN A 309 36.98 0.84 20.48
N GLU A 310 36.62 -0.21 19.74
CA GLU A 310 36.94 -1.59 20.07
C GLU A 310 37.60 -2.30 18.89
N GLU A 311 38.44 -3.32 19.19
CA GLU A 311 39.00 -4.16 18.13
C GLU A 311 37.93 -5.06 17.52
N LEU A 312 38.07 -5.38 16.23
CA LEU A 312 37.19 -6.33 15.55
C LEU A 312 37.29 -7.71 16.17
N THR A 313 36.15 -8.30 16.49
CA THR A 313 36.09 -9.63 17.10
C THR A 313 35.58 -10.69 16.15
N VAL A 314 35.73 -11.96 16.48
CA VAL A 314 35.16 -13.09 15.73
C VAL A 314 33.63 -13.00 15.65
N GLU A 315 32.97 -12.42 16.68
CA GLU A 315 31.54 -12.20 16.70
C GLU A 315 31.12 -11.14 15.65
N ASP A 316 31.94 -10.07 15.51
CA ASP A 316 31.67 -9.05 14.47
C ASP A 316 31.83 -9.65 13.06
N GLU A 317 32.87 -10.48 12.82
CA GLU A 317 33.05 -11.18 11.55
C GLU A 317 31.86 -12.12 11.24
N ALA A 318 31.36 -12.84 12.24
CA ALA A 318 30.18 -13.71 12.09
C ALA A 318 28.90 -12.90 11.74
N LEU A 319 28.78 -11.63 12.18
CA LEU A 319 27.67 -10.75 11.77
C LEU A 319 27.77 -10.35 10.31
N PHE A 320 28.97 -10.12 9.76
CA PHE A 320 29.15 -9.89 8.32
C PHE A 320 28.76 -11.12 7.50
N GLU A 321 29.13 -12.32 7.97
CA GLU A 321 28.72 -13.58 7.32
C GLU A 321 27.19 -13.74 7.34
N ALA A 322 26.55 -13.40 8.47
CA ALA A 322 25.10 -13.48 8.60
C ALA A 322 24.35 -12.44 7.75
N ALA A 323 24.96 -11.28 7.51
CA ALA A 323 24.41 -10.23 6.64
C ALA A 323 24.68 -10.50 5.14
N ALA A 324 25.52 -11.49 4.80
CA ALA A 324 25.86 -11.80 3.43
C ALA A 324 24.59 -12.20 2.63
N GLY A 325 24.42 -11.59 1.46
CA GLY A 325 23.24 -11.79 0.60
C GLY A 325 22.06 -10.85 0.87
N HIS A 326 22.14 -10.00 1.89
CA HIS A 326 21.19 -8.92 2.16
C HIS A 326 21.78 -7.57 1.74
N ASN A 327 20.92 -6.59 1.53
CA ASN A 327 21.35 -5.20 1.47
C ASN A 327 21.66 -4.71 2.89
N TYR A 328 22.84 -4.17 3.12
CA TYR A 328 23.19 -3.65 4.46
C TYR A 328 24.07 -2.40 4.40
N VAL A 329 24.02 -1.62 5.48
CA VAL A 329 24.93 -0.51 5.75
C VAL A 329 25.71 -0.83 7.03
N VAL A 330 27.03 -0.66 6.98
CA VAL A 330 27.89 -0.75 8.16
C VAL A 330 27.92 0.63 8.83
N VAL A 331 27.52 0.69 10.10
CA VAL A 331 27.54 1.90 10.92
C VAL A 331 28.67 1.80 11.92
N LEU A 332 29.72 2.60 11.71
CA LEU A 332 30.84 2.75 12.65
C LEU A 332 30.46 3.81 13.68
N ASN A 333 29.96 3.37 14.83
CA ASN A 333 29.49 4.26 15.87
C ASN A 333 30.61 4.61 16.88
N LYS A 334 30.39 5.67 17.67
CA LYS A 334 31.28 6.23 18.68
C LYS A 334 32.59 6.80 18.10
N THR A 335 32.45 7.51 16.98
CA THR A 335 33.60 8.17 16.34
C THR A 335 34.18 9.34 17.15
N ASP A 336 33.49 9.76 18.19
CA ASP A 336 33.99 10.69 19.22
C ASP A 336 35.09 10.10 20.12
N LEU A 337 35.27 8.77 20.09
CA LEU A 337 36.30 8.07 20.87
C LEU A 337 37.50 7.68 20.01
N GLU A 338 38.62 7.27 20.68
CA GLU A 338 39.82 6.81 19.98
C GLU A 338 39.54 5.58 19.12
N THR A 339 39.97 5.61 17.85
CA THR A 339 39.79 4.48 16.91
C THR A 339 40.70 3.31 17.25
N LYS A 340 40.14 2.13 17.52
CA LYS A 340 40.84 0.88 17.70
C LYS A 340 40.48 -0.18 16.67
N LEU A 341 39.36 0.06 15.96
CA LEU A 341 38.84 -0.86 14.94
C LEU A 341 39.74 -0.84 13.68
N ASP A 342 40.07 -2.01 13.16
CA ASP A 342 40.75 -2.13 11.88
C ASP A 342 39.78 -1.81 10.71
N ILE A 343 39.79 -0.54 10.28
CA ILE A 343 38.91 -0.06 9.23
C ILE A 343 39.20 -0.74 7.88
N ASN A 344 40.45 -1.17 7.62
CA ASN A 344 40.79 -1.85 6.38
C ASN A 344 40.12 -3.24 6.34
N ARG A 345 40.19 -3.95 7.45
CA ARG A 345 39.51 -5.24 7.59
C ARG A 345 37.98 -5.11 7.47
N VAL A 346 37.40 -4.06 8.06
CA VAL A 346 35.97 -3.77 7.89
C VAL A 346 35.61 -3.51 6.43
N ARG A 347 36.43 -2.76 5.69
CA ARG A 347 36.21 -2.54 4.24
C ARG A 347 36.27 -3.82 3.42
N GLU A 348 37.23 -4.69 3.73
CA GLU A 348 37.30 -6.01 3.08
C GLU A 348 36.03 -6.84 3.31
N LEU A 349 35.53 -6.86 4.55
CA LEU A 349 34.34 -7.62 4.92
C LEU A 349 33.07 -6.99 4.34
N ALA A 350 32.97 -5.67 4.32
CA ALA A 350 31.81 -4.94 3.79
C ALA A 350 31.71 -5.04 2.26
N GLY A 351 32.82 -5.22 1.53
CA GLY A 351 32.84 -5.26 0.09
C GLY A 351 32.34 -3.94 -0.53
N GLU A 352 31.29 -4.01 -1.34
CA GLU A 352 30.67 -2.85 -1.98
C GLU A 352 29.62 -2.14 -1.14
N ASN A 353 29.28 -2.70 0.05
CA ASN A 353 28.25 -2.11 0.91
C ASN A 353 28.74 -0.82 1.57
N PRO A 354 27.87 0.18 1.74
CA PRO A 354 28.23 1.47 2.34
C PRO A 354 28.71 1.32 3.78
N ILE A 355 29.73 2.12 4.13
CA ILE A 355 30.23 2.27 5.49
C ILE A 355 30.03 3.72 5.91
N VAL A 356 29.31 3.96 6.99
CA VAL A 356 29.01 5.29 7.52
C VAL A 356 29.53 5.41 8.95
N SER A 357 30.23 6.50 9.22
CA SER A 357 30.75 6.84 10.54
C SER A 357 29.75 7.74 11.28
N THR A 358 29.45 7.40 12.54
CA THR A 358 28.48 8.14 13.37
C THR A 358 29.02 8.39 14.78
N SER A 359 28.65 9.55 15.35
CA SER A 359 28.73 9.82 16.77
C SER A 359 27.36 10.25 17.27
N LEU A 360 26.64 9.29 17.84
CA LEU A 360 25.26 9.53 18.32
C LEU A 360 25.22 10.46 19.54
N VAL A 361 26.36 10.69 20.20
CA VAL A 361 26.49 11.65 21.31
C VAL A 361 26.62 13.07 20.80
N ASN A 362 27.26 13.24 19.64
CA ASN A 362 27.52 14.56 19.04
C ASN A 362 26.52 14.89 17.91
N ASP A 363 25.52 14.03 17.62
CA ASP A 363 24.61 14.15 16.47
C ASP A 363 25.32 14.22 15.12
N GLU A 364 26.43 13.47 14.97
CA GLU A 364 27.24 13.47 13.74
C GLU A 364 27.01 12.18 12.93
N GLY A 365 26.98 12.32 11.60
CA GLY A 365 26.95 11.20 10.65
C GLY A 365 25.56 10.62 10.35
N LEU A 366 24.50 11.10 10.98
CA LEU A 366 23.16 10.57 10.76
C LEU A 366 22.64 10.94 9.35
N GLU A 367 22.87 12.18 8.90
CA GLU A 367 22.53 12.59 7.53
C GLU A 367 23.23 11.73 6.46
N ALA A 368 24.50 11.35 6.71
CA ALA A 368 25.24 10.47 5.80
C ALA A 368 24.65 9.04 5.78
N LEU A 369 24.17 8.56 6.94
CA LEU A 369 23.48 7.27 7.03
C LEU A 369 22.15 7.29 6.26
N GLU A 370 21.36 8.33 6.43
CA GLU A 370 20.11 8.52 5.70
C GLU A 370 20.31 8.58 4.18
N GLU A 371 21.34 9.30 3.73
CA GLU A 371 21.66 9.39 2.31
C GLU A 371 22.15 8.04 1.76
N ALA A 372 22.94 7.28 2.53
CA ALA A 372 23.38 5.94 2.15
C ALA A 372 22.21 4.97 2.01
N ILE A 373 21.24 5.02 2.94
CA ILE A 373 20.01 4.22 2.87
C ILE A 373 19.20 4.60 1.62
N LYS A 374 18.97 5.90 1.40
CA LYS A 374 18.25 6.39 0.23
C LYS A 374 18.93 5.95 -1.07
N ALA A 375 20.27 6.07 -1.17
CA ALA A 375 21.03 5.71 -2.36
C ALA A 375 20.95 4.21 -2.69
N LEU A 376 20.91 3.33 -1.69
CA LEU A 376 20.79 1.88 -1.89
C LEU A 376 19.48 1.47 -2.59
N PHE A 377 18.38 2.12 -2.25
CA PHE A 377 17.05 1.69 -2.70
C PHE A 377 16.43 2.59 -3.77
N PHE A 378 16.93 3.82 -3.87
CA PHE A 378 16.45 4.84 -4.81
C PHE A 378 17.62 5.48 -5.57
N ALA A 379 18.57 4.66 -6.06
CA ALA A 379 19.68 5.11 -6.89
C ALA A 379 19.15 5.72 -8.19
N GLY A 380 19.30 7.02 -8.32
CA GLY A 380 18.81 7.88 -9.39
C GLY A 380 17.65 8.74 -8.90
N ASP A 381 17.77 10.06 -9.10
CA ASP A 381 16.67 11.00 -9.01
C ASP A 381 15.64 10.65 -10.11
N ILE A 382 14.82 9.63 -9.86
CA ILE A 382 13.54 9.56 -10.52
C ILE A 382 12.73 10.61 -9.78
N ASP A 383 12.71 11.81 -10.35
CA ASP A 383 11.82 12.87 -9.94
C ASP A 383 10.44 12.27 -9.75
N ALA A 384 9.92 12.30 -8.52
CA ALA A 384 8.64 11.71 -8.14
C ALA A 384 7.44 12.33 -8.89
N GLY A 385 7.70 13.21 -9.85
CA GLY A 385 6.70 13.98 -10.57
C GLY A 385 5.87 13.17 -11.56
N ASP A 386 6.47 12.28 -12.35
CA ASP A 386 5.78 11.69 -13.52
C ASP A 386 5.77 10.14 -13.57
N ALA A 387 6.54 9.44 -12.74
CA ALA A 387 6.58 7.99 -12.79
C ALA A 387 5.32 7.35 -12.18
N THR A 388 4.66 6.47 -12.93
CA THR A 388 3.61 5.59 -12.41
C THR A 388 4.27 4.41 -11.72
N TYR A 389 4.19 4.37 -10.38
CA TYR A 389 4.71 3.25 -9.59
C TYR A 389 3.66 2.15 -9.47
N VAL A 390 4.09 0.91 -9.65
CA VAL A 390 3.30 -0.27 -9.31
C VAL A 390 3.78 -0.77 -7.96
N SER A 391 2.92 -0.67 -6.94
CA SER A 391 3.25 -1.01 -5.55
C SER A 391 2.52 -2.25 -5.04
N ASN A 392 1.44 -2.66 -5.71
CA ASN A 392 0.59 -3.76 -5.30
C ASN A 392 1.10 -5.10 -5.83
N VAL A 393 1.30 -6.08 -4.94
CA VAL A 393 1.79 -7.43 -5.29
C VAL A 393 0.89 -8.12 -6.32
N ARG A 394 -0.44 -7.93 -6.25
CA ARG A 394 -1.39 -8.45 -7.23
C ARG A 394 -1.13 -7.88 -8.62
N HIS A 395 -0.96 -6.55 -8.73
CA HIS A 395 -0.67 -5.90 -10.00
C HIS A 395 0.66 -6.38 -10.58
N ILE A 396 1.70 -6.50 -9.74
CA ILE A 396 3.03 -6.98 -10.14
C ILE A 396 2.93 -8.42 -10.70
N ALA A 397 2.19 -9.30 -10.01
CA ALA A 397 2.00 -10.67 -10.46
C ALA A 397 1.25 -10.75 -11.80
N LEU A 398 0.20 -9.95 -11.98
CA LEU A 398 -0.56 -9.88 -13.24
C LEU A 398 0.29 -9.30 -14.39
N LEU A 399 1.11 -8.28 -14.13
CA LEU A 399 2.03 -7.72 -15.13
C LEU A 399 3.10 -8.73 -15.56
N HIS A 400 3.66 -9.53 -14.63
CA HIS A 400 4.58 -10.61 -14.98
C HIS A 400 3.92 -11.68 -15.86
N GLN A 401 2.69 -12.10 -15.52
CA GLN A 401 1.94 -13.05 -16.33
C GLN A 401 1.58 -12.48 -17.71
N ALA A 402 1.21 -11.20 -17.78
CA ALA A 402 0.95 -10.53 -19.05
C ALA A 402 2.23 -10.44 -19.90
N LEU A 403 3.38 -10.15 -19.30
CA LEU A 403 4.68 -10.15 -19.97
C LEU A 403 5.03 -11.55 -20.53
N GLU A 404 4.78 -12.61 -19.75
CA GLU A 404 4.97 -13.99 -20.20
C GLU A 404 4.09 -14.32 -21.41
N ALA A 405 2.82 -13.94 -21.39
CA ALA A 405 1.91 -14.11 -22.51
C ALA A 405 2.37 -13.34 -23.76
N LEU A 406 2.80 -12.08 -23.62
CA LEU A 406 3.35 -11.29 -24.73
C LEU A 406 4.63 -11.89 -25.31
N ASN A 407 5.49 -12.48 -24.47
CA ASN A 407 6.65 -13.25 -24.94
C ASN A 407 6.24 -14.52 -25.70
N GLY A 408 5.11 -15.14 -25.31
CA GLY A 408 4.50 -16.25 -26.04
C GLY A 408 4.10 -15.84 -27.46
N VAL A 409 3.46 -14.67 -27.62
CA VAL A 409 3.12 -14.09 -28.94
C VAL A 409 4.38 -13.93 -29.80
N THR A 410 5.42 -13.30 -29.29
CA THR A 410 6.68 -13.08 -30.02
C THR A 410 7.33 -14.41 -30.44
N THR A 411 7.37 -15.37 -29.53
CA THR A 411 7.94 -16.68 -29.76
C THR A 411 7.13 -17.47 -30.82
N GLY A 412 5.79 -17.42 -30.71
CA GLY A 412 4.88 -18.08 -31.65
C GLY A 412 5.09 -17.60 -33.11
N ILE A 413 5.17 -16.26 -33.26
CA ILE A 413 5.45 -15.64 -34.58
C ILE A 413 6.82 -16.07 -35.10
N GLN A 414 7.87 -16.06 -34.26
CA GLN A 414 9.23 -16.48 -34.71
C GLN A 414 9.30 -17.97 -35.12
N LEU A 415 8.47 -18.81 -34.51
CA LEU A 415 8.37 -20.24 -34.86
C LEU A 415 7.46 -20.47 -36.06
N GLY A 416 6.88 -19.46 -36.69
CA GLY A 416 5.96 -19.57 -37.81
C GLY A 416 4.63 -20.22 -37.45
N MET A 417 4.17 -20.06 -36.22
CA MET A 417 2.85 -20.55 -35.80
C MET A 417 1.72 -19.77 -36.50
N PRO A 418 0.61 -20.43 -36.86
CA PRO A 418 -0.56 -19.77 -37.40
C PRO A 418 -1.08 -18.65 -36.45
N VAL A 419 -1.60 -17.56 -37.01
CA VAL A 419 -1.99 -16.38 -36.27
C VAL A 419 -3.14 -16.66 -35.30
N ASP A 420 -4.04 -17.58 -35.63
CA ASP A 420 -5.15 -18.04 -34.79
C ASP A 420 -4.67 -18.72 -33.47
N ILE A 421 -3.49 -19.29 -33.46
CA ILE A 421 -2.85 -19.86 -32.28
C ILE A 421 -2.17 -18.73 -31.46
N VAL A 422 -1.43 -17.86 -32.13
CA VAL A 422 -0.69 -16.76 -31.51
C VAL A 422 -1.61 -15.74 -30.81
N GLN A 423 -2.81 -15.49 -31.37
CA GLN A 423 -3.78 -14.58 -30.78
C GLN A 423 -4.30 -15.04 -29.40
N ILE A 424 -4.21 -16.33 -29.06
CA ILE A 424 -4.62 -16.85 -27.74
C ILE A 424 -3.78 -16.20 -26.63
N ASP A 425 -2.47 -16.13 -26.81
CA ASP A 425 -1.58 -15.49 -25.86
C ASP A 425 -1.79 -13.98 -25.78
N MET A 426 -2.10 -13.35 -26.92
CA MET A 426 -2.45 -11.92 -26.96
C MET A 426 -3.75 -11.63 -26.20
N THR A 427 -4.77 -12.47 -26.36
CA THR A 427 -6.04 -12.39 -25.61
C THR A 427 -5.79 -12.60 -24.12
N ARG A 428 -4.96 -13.56 -23.75
CA ARG A 428 -4.56 -13.80 -22.36
C ARG A 428 -3.89 -12.56 -21.74
N ALA A 429 -2.99 -11.90 -22.46
CA ALA A 429 -2.37 -10.65 -21.99
C ALA A 429 -3.41 -9.55 -21.78
N TRP A 430 -4.40 -9.42 -22.68
CA TRP A 430 -5.50 -8.47 -22.57
C TRP A 430 -6.37 -8.70 -21.33
N ASP A 431 -6.70 -9.96 -21.03
CA ASP A 431 -7.48 -10.35 -19.85
C ASP A 431 -6.71 -10.05 -18.55
N LEU A 432 -5.44 -10.45 -18.47
CA LEU A 432 -4.59 -10.22 -17.30
C LEU A 432 -4.40 -8.73 -16.97
N LEU A 433 -4.25 -7.90 -18.01
CA LEU A 433 -4.23 -6.44 -17.83
C LEU A 433 -5.59 -5.93 -17.35
N GLY A 434 -6.69 -6.51 -17.81
CA GLY A 434 -8.04 -6.16 -17.37
C GLY A 434 -8.33 -6.49 -15.91
N GLU A 435 -7.75 -7.58 -15.40
CA GLU A 435 -7.87 -7.94 -13.99
C GLU A 435 -7.25 -6.88 -13.05
N ILE A 436 -6.26 -6.09 -13.49
CA ILE A 436 -5.68 -4.99 -12.70
C ILE A 436 -6.74 -3.94 -12.38
N THR A 437 -7.55 -3.56 -13.36
CA THR A 437 -8.62 -2.54 -13.23
C THR A 437 -9.94 -3.13 -12.74
N GLY A 438 -10.07 -4.45 -12.73
CA GLY A 438 -11.28 -5.14 -12.27
C GLY A 438 -12.30 -5.42 -13.38
N ASP A 439 -11.92 -5.30 -14.66
CA ASP A 439 -12.86 -5.49 -15.78
C ASP A 439 -13.25 -6.96 -16.00
N SER A 440 -12.47 -7.92 -15.49
CA SER A 440 -12.67 -9.38 -15.65
C SER A 440 -12.44 -10.17 -14.35
N VAL A 441 -12.73 -9.57 -13.19
CA VAL A 441 -12.48 -10.17 -11.88
C VAL A 441 -13.70 -10.96 -11.39
N GLN A 442 -13.46 -12.14 -10.80
CA GLN A 442 -14.50 -12.97 -10.20
C GLN A 442 -14.99 -12.38 -8.87
N ASP A 443 -16.27 -12.54 -8.55
CA ASP A 443 -16.89 -11.98 -7.34
C ASP A 443 -16.18 -12.44 -6.05
N GLU A 444 -15.73 -13.69 -5.99
CA GLU A 444 -15.02 -14.26 -4.83
C GLU A 444 -13.70 -13.52 -4.53
N LEU A 445 -12.97 -13.11 -5.57
CA LEU A 445 -11.75 -12.34 -5.40
C LEU A 445 -12.05 -10.91 -4.93
N LEU A 446 -13.13 -10.29 -5.43
CA LEU A 446 -13.59 -8.99 -4.95
C LEU A 446 -13.91 -9.03 -3.46
N ASP A 447 -14.66 -10.03 -3.01
CA ASP A 447 -15.00 -10.21 -1.59
C ASP A 447 -13.74 -10.38 -0.73
N GLN A 448 -12.78 -11.19 -1.18
CA GLN A 448 -11.53 -11.39 -0.46
C GLN A 448 -10.70 -10.10 -0.36
N LEU A 449 -10.66 -9.30 -1.41
CA LEU A 449 -9.94 -8.02 -1.42
C LEU A 449 -10.59 -7.00 -0.47
N PHE A 450 -11.91 -6.82 -0.56
CA PHE A 450 -12.61 -5.83 0.26
C PHE A 450 -12.69 -6.22 1.74
N ASN A 451 -12.68 -7.50 2.08
CA ASN A 451 -12.58 -7.96 3.48
C ASN A 451 -11.29 -7.55 4.20
N GLN A 452 -10.25 -7.13 3.47
CA GLN A 452 -9.01 -6.59 4.05
C GLN A 452 -9.09 -5.09 4.35
N PHE A 453 -10.20 -4.44 3.99
CA PHE A 453 -10.43 -3.02 4.24
C PHE A 453 -10.95 -2.75 5.65
N CYS A 454 -10.84 -1.50 6.08
CA CYS A 454 -11.41 -1.09 7.37
C CYS A 454 -12.93 -1.08 7.32
N LEU A 455 -13.58 -1.38 8.46
CA LEU A 455 -15.00 -1.20 8.65
C LEU A 455 -15.36 0.28 8.44
N GLY A 456 -16.45 0.56 7.73
CA GLY A 456 -16.89 1.93 7.45
C GLY A 456 -16.18 2.62 6.26
N LYS A 457 -15.42 1.84 5.47
CA LYS A 457 -14.76 2.28 4.22
C LYS A 457 -15.29 1.53 3.00
#